data_ac40686b0ed153e591695208d43c8187
#
_entry.id   ac40686b0ed153e591695208d43c8187
#
_cell.length_a   1.000
_cell.length_b   1.000
_cell.length_c   1.000
_cell.angle_alpha   90.00
_cell.angle_beta   90.00
_cell.angle_gamma   90.00
#
_symmetry.space_group_name_H-M   'P 1'
#
loop_
_entity.id
_entity.type
_entity.pdbx_description
1 polymer ?
#
loop_
_entity_poly.entity_id
_entity_poly.type
_entity_poly.pdbx_seq_one_letter_code
_entity_poly.pdbx_strand_id
1 'polypeptide(L)'
;MSTFVYMTRCDGCGHCVDICPSDIMHIDENIRRAKNIEPNFCWECYSCGKACPNHAIDVRGYADFAPMGHSVRVRREEEKGTISWKIKFRNGTEKNFVSPITTKPWGKFIPKLAEGDKPNQGEINSQRLYTEPEGLNTNGELPSVPKDSFKKGVYY
;
A
#
# COMPACT_ATOMS: atom_id res chain seq x y z
N MET A 1 14.27 -3.70 -6.42
CA MET A 1 13.33 -2.97 -7.30
C MET A 1 11.94 -3.41 -6.94
N SER A 2 11.11 -2.51 -6.43
CA SER A 2 9.78 -2.87 -5.93
C SER A 2 8.70 -2.91 -7.02
N THR A 3 8.72 -2.02 -7.98
CA THR A 3 7.76 -2.02 -9.10
C THR A 3 8.40 -2.50 -10.40
N PHE A 4 7.66 -3.31 -11.14
CA PHE A 4 8.04 -3.80 -12.46
C PHE A 4 6.95 -3.45 -13.46
N VAL A 5 7.32 -2.78 -14.56
CA VAL A 5 6.38 -2.39 -15.62
C VAL A 5 6.57 -3.29 -16.83
N TYR A 6 5.48 -3.93 -17.26
CA TYR A 6 5.46 -4.70 -18.50
C TYR A 6 5.32 -3.75 -19.68
N MET A 7 6.42 -3.51 -20.41
CA MET A 7 6.47 -2.57 -21.52
C MET A 7 5.51 -2.91 -22.66
N THR A 8 5.23 -4.20 -22.86
CA THR A 8 4.28 -4.68 -23.88
C THR A 8 2.83 -4.40 -23.55
N ARG A 9 2.49 -4.16 -22.28
CA ARG A 9 1.13 -3.89 -21.81
C ARG A 9 0.90 -2.41 -21.52
N CYS A 10 1.97 -1.70 -21.19
CA CYS A 10 1.88 -0.28 -20.84
C CYS A 10 1.61 0.54 -22.10
N ASP A 11 0.59 1.38 -22.08
CA ASP A 11 0.25 2.33 -23.14
C ASP A 11 0.67 3.78 -22.84
N GLY A 12 1.24 4.01 -21.66
CA GLY A 12 1.68 5.34 -21.23
C GLY A 12 0.56 6.28 -20.79
N CYS A 13 -0.57 5.74 -20.31
CA CYS A 13 -1.76 6.53 -19.91
C CYS A 13 -1.55 7.50 -18.73
N GLY A 14 -0.49 7.32 -17.92
CA GLY A 14 -0.16 8.22 -16.81
C GLY A 14 -0.85 7.92 -15.47
N HIS A 15 -1.88 7.07 -15.38
CA HIS A 15 -2.60 6.81 -14.13
C HIS A 15 -1.71 6.39 -12.96
N CYS A 16 -0.62 5.67 -13.24
CA CYS A 16 0.35 5.27 -12.21
C CYS A 16 1.22 6.45 -11.74
N VAL A 17 1.39 7.47 -12.56
CA VAL A 17 2.08 8.71 -12.18
C VAL A 17 1.18 9.52 -11.25
N ASP A 18 -0.05 9.76 -11.66
CA ASP A 18 -1.01 10.59 -10.91
C ASP A 18 -1.32 10.04 -9.51
N ILE A 19 -1.30 8.71 -9.35
CA ILE A 19 -1.68 8.04 -8.10
C ILE A 19 -0.49 7.77 -7.17
N CYS A 20 0.74 7.97 -7.59
CA CYS A 20 1.92 7.61 -6.82
C CYS A 20 2.17 8.60 -5.67
N PRO A 21 2.03 8.20 -4.39
CA PRO A 21 2.22 9.13 -3.27
C PRO A 21 3.67 9.56 -3.06
N SER A 22 4.63 8.81 -3.63
CA SER A 22 6.06 9.13 -3.52
C SER A 22 6.60 9.82 -4.78
N ASP A 23 5.75 10.09 -5.77
CA ASP A 23 6.13 10.72 -7.05
C ASP A 23 7.32 10.06 -7.77
N ILE A 24 7.40 8.73 -7.69
CA ILE A 24 8.50 7.95 -8.28
C ILE A 24 8.14 7.26 -9.60
N MET A 25 6.86 7.33 -10.00
CA MET A 25 6.41 6.80 -11.28
C MET A 25 6.37 7.93 -12.31
N HIS A 26 7.11 7.76 -13.38
CA HIS A 26 7.21 8.76 -14.46
C HIS A 26 6.98 8.10 -15.81
N ILE A 27 6.60 8.89 -16.83
CA ILE A 27 6.55 8.47 -18.20
C ILE A 27 7.90 8.78 -18.86
N ASP A 28 8.52 7.78 -19.44
CA ASP A 28 9.69 7.97 -20.27
C ASP A 28 9.31 8.69 -21.58
N GLU A 29 9.92 9.82 -21.87
CA GLU A 29 9.55 10.67 -23.01
C GLU A 29 9.84 10.01 -24.36
N ASN A 30 10.88 9.18 -24.45
CA ASN A 30 11.30 8.56 -25.70
C ASN A 30 10.41 7.38 -26.09
N ILE A 31 10.15 6.50 -25.12
CA ILE A 31 9.39 5.26 -25.39
C ILE A 31 7.93 5.37 -24.98
N ARG A 32 7.54 6.48 -24.31
CA ARG A 32 6.19 6.74 -23.78
C ARG A 32 5.63 5.57 -22.97
N ARG A 33 6.43 5.07 -22.04
CA ARG A 33 6.07 4.01 -21.10
C ARG A 33 6.41 4.43 -19.68
N ALA A 34 5.64 3.91 -18.73
CA ALA A 34 5.89 4.18 -17.32
C ALA A 34 7.19 3.54 -16.85
N LYS A 35 7.93 4.26 -16.02
CA LYS A 35 9.12 3.77 -15.31
C LYS A 35 9.11 4.24 -13.87
N ASN A 36 9.75 3.47 -12.99
CA ASN A 36 10.04 3.87 -11.64
C ASN A 36 11.46 4.46 -11.60
N ILE A 37 11.57 5.75 -11.25
CA ILE A 37 12.85 6.47 -11.24
C ILE A 37 13.64 6.27 -9.95
N GLU A 38 12.95 6.02 -8.83
CA GLU A 38 13.53 5.86 -7.50
C GLU A 38 12.96 4.64 -6.78
N PRO A 39 13.34 3.42 -7.17
CA PRO A 39 12.76 2.19 -6.64
C PRO A 39 12.87 2.01 -5.13
N ASN A 40 13.89 2.62 -4.50
CA ASN A 40 14.13 2.51 -3.06
C ASN A 40 13.15 3.35 -2.22
N PHE A 41 12.50 4.35 -2.82
CA PHE A 41 11.47 5.16 -2.17
C PHE A 41 10.05 4.62 -2.37
N CYS A 42 9.91 3.44 -2.94
CA CYS A 42 8.61 2.81 -3.12
C CYS A 42 8.06 2.27 -1.79
N TRP A 43 6.89 2.74 -1.39
CA TRP A 43 6.20 2.29 -0.18
C TRP A 43 5.46 0.95 -0.36
N GLU A 44 5.50 0.40 -1.54
CA GLU A 44 4.75 -0.84 -1.87
C GLU A 44 3.24 -0.76 -1.58
N CYS A 45 2.65 0.43 -1.76
CA CYS A 45 1.23 0.67 -1.49
C CYS A 45 0.28 0.03 -2.52
N TYR A 46 0.82 -0.49 -3.62
CA TYR A 46 0.10 -1.13 -4.73
C TYR A 46 -0.90 -0.22 -5.48
N SER A 47 -0.92 1.08 -5.22
CA SER A 47 -1.84 2.01 -5.86
C SER A 47 -1.67 2.06 -7.36
N CYS A 48 -0.42 2.11 -7.85
CA CYS A 48 -0.12 2.09 -9.28
C CYS A 48 -0.59 0.80 -9.97
N GLY A 49 -0.46 -0.36 -9.32
CA GLY A 49 -0.96 -1.64 -9.85
C GLY A 49 -2.49 -1.68 -9.91
N LYS A 50 -3.17 -1.13 -8.91
CA LYS A 50 -4.65 -1.04 -8.86
C LYS A 50 -5.21 -0.07 -9.89
N ALA A 51 -4.53 1.06 -10.11
CA ALA A 51 -4.94 2.10 -11.03
C ALA A 51 -4.64 1.77 -12.50
N CYS A 52 -3.77 0.79 -12.77
CA CYS A 52 -3.35 0.47 -14.13
C CYS A 52 -4.46 -0.27 -14.91
N PRO A 53 -5.07 0.33 -15.94
CA PRO A 53 -6.16 -0.30 -16.71
C PRO A 53 -5.66 -1.53 -17.49
N ASN A 54 -4.41 -1.53 -17.90
CA ASN A 54 -3.81 -2.59 -18.71
C ASN A 54 -3.11 -3.67 -17.88
N HIS A 55 -3.22 -3.58 -16.54
CA HIS A 55 -2.54 -4.51 -15.61
C HIS A 55 -1.07 -4.70 -15.93
N ALA A 56 -0.39 -3.60 -16.27
CA ALA A 56 0.99 -3.58 -16.70
C ALA A 56 1.99 -3.50 -15.55
N ILE A 57 1.56 -3.43 -14.30
CA ILE A 57 2.44 -3.21 -13.16
C ILE A 57 2.32 -4.35 -12.15
N ASP A 58 3.47 -4.95 -11.83
CA ASP A 58 3.64 -5.87 -10.70
C ASP A 58 4.54 -5.23 -9.65
N VAL A 59 4.36 -5.60 -8.39
CA VAL A 59 5.30 -5.25 -7.32
C VAL A 59 6.16 -6.48 -7.01
N ARG A 60 7.46 -6.29 -6.97
CA ARG A 60 8.47 -7.35 -6.78
C ARG A 60 9.50 -6.89 -5.75
N GLY A 61 9.96 -7.82 -4.93
CA GLY A 61 11.09 -7.57 -4.02
C GLY A 61 10.67 -7.53 -2.56
N TYR A 62 10.43 -6.37 -2.02
CA TYR A 62 10.17 -6.20 -0.59
C TYR A 62 8.69 -5.95 -0.37
N ALA A 63 7.98 -6.92 0.17
CA ALA A 63 6.65 -6.69 0.72
C ALA A 63 6.61 -7.19 2.15
N ASP A 64 5.96 -6.46 3.02
CA ASP A 64 5.88 -6.75 4.46
C ASP A 64 5.28 -8.14 4.75
N PHE A 65 4.47 -8.66 3.83
CA PHE A 65 3.76 -9.93 3.99
C PHE A 65 4.31 -11.08 3.14
N ALA A 66 5.39 -10.85 2.39
CA ALA A 66 6.01 -11.90 1.57
C ALA A 66 7.54 -11.74 1.51
N PRO A 67 8.30 -12.86 1.55
CA PRO A 67 9.75 -12.81 1.54
C PRO A 67 10.30 -12.32 0.19
N MET A 68 11.53 -11.83 0.18
CA MET A 68 12.25 -11.37 -1.02
C MET A 68 12.16 -12.37 -2.18
N GLY A 69 12.02 -11.85 -3.39
CA GLY A 69 11.94 -12.64 -4.62
C GLY A 69 10.53 -13.11 -4.98
N HIS A 70 9.51 -12.63 -4.25
CA HIS A 70 8.11 -12.79 -4.63
C HIS A 70 7.69 -11.77 -5.70
N SER A 71 6.52 -11.97 -6.29
CA SER A 71 5.83 -10.96 -7.07
C SER A 71 4.37 -10.85 -6.63
N VAL A 72 3.87 -9.63 -6.54
CA VAL A 72 2.47 -9.36 -6.20
C VAL A 72 1.82 -8.63 -7.36
N ARG A 73 0.77 -9.22 -7.88
CA ARG A 73 -0.09 -8.63 -8.89
C ARG A 73 -1.44 -8.31 -8.29
N VAL A 74 -1.86 -7.06 -8.44
CA VAL A 74 -3.15 -6.58 -7.99
C VAL A 74 -3.96 -6.15 -9.19
N ARG A 75 -5.23 -6.57 -9.26
CA ARG A 75 -6.16 -6.17 -10.32
C ARG A 75 -7.44 -5.66 -9.70
N ARG A 76 -7.84 -4.47 -10.09
CA ARG A 76 -9.13 -3.89 -9.73
C ARG A 76 -10.10 -4.17 -10.87
N GLU A 77 -11.18 -4.87 -10.57
CA GLU A 77 -12.26 -5.22 -11.50
C GLU A 77 -13.52 -4.48 -11.06
N GLU A 78 -13.73 -3.29 -11.62
CA GLU A 78 -14.84 -2.41 -11.19
C GLU A 78 -16.21 -3.00 -11.51
N GLU A 79 -16.35 -3.67 -12.66
CA GLU A 79 -17.59 -4.34 -13.04
C GLU A 79 -18.04 -5.40 -12.03
N LYS A 80 -17.09 -6.11 -11.44
CA LYS A 80 -17.35 -7.11 -10.40
C LYS A 80 -17.34 -6.55 -9.00
N GLY A 81 -16.90 -5.29 -8.81
CA GLY A 81 -16.74 -4.67 -7.51
C GLY A 81 -15.67 -5.35 -6.65
N THR A 82 -14.62 -5.91 -7.27
CA THR A 82 -13.60 -6.70 -6.57
C THR A 82 -12.18 -6.26 -6.90
N ILE A 83 -11.28 -6.55 -5.95
CA ILE A 83 -9.83 -6.47 -6.15
C ILE A 83 -9.27 -7.88 -5.98
N SER A 84 -8.64 -8.39 -7.02
CA SER A 84 -7.97 -9.68 -7.00
C SER A 84 -6.47 -9.52 -6.76
N TRP A 85 -5.94 -10.35 -5.88
CA TRP A 85 -4.55 -10.38 -5.49
C TRP A 85 -3.95 -11.72 -5.86
N LYS A 86 -2.85 -11.70 -6.57
CA LYS A 86 -2.06 -12.88 -6.89
C LYS A 86 -0.63 -12.68 -6.38
N ILE A 87 -0.24 -13.51 -5.42
CA ILE A 87 1.10 -13.52 -4.85
C ILE A 87 1.80 -14.78 -5.35
N LYS A 88 2.92 -14.61 -6.01
CA LYS A 88 3.80 -15.72 -6.41
C LYS A 88 5.06 -15.67 -5.57
N PHE A 89 5.30 -16.71 -4.80
CA PHE A 89 6.47 -16.85 -3.96
C PHE A 89 7.69 -17.36 -4.74
N ARG A 90 8.88 -17.15 -4.19
CA ARG A 90 10.14 -17.60 -4.79
C ARG A 90 10.21 -19.12 -5.01
N ASN A 91 9.59 -19.90 -4.14
CA ASN A 91 9.51 -21.36 -4.25
C ASN A 91 8.50 -21.86 -5.30
N GLY A 92 7.87 -20.95 -6.06
CA GLY A 92 6.90 -21.27 -7.08
C GLY A 92 5.46 -21.42 -6.56
N THR A 93 5.21 -21.42 -5.25
CA THR A 93 3.84 -21.44 -4.72
C THR A 93 3.11 -20.15 -5.03
N GLU A 94 1.79 -20.25 -5.22
CA GLU A 94 0.94 -19.09 -5.49
C GLU A 94 -0.18 -19.01 -4.45
N LYS A 95 -0.47 -17.79 -4.00
CA LYS A 95 -1.68 -17.48 -3.23
C LYS A 95 -2.53 -16.50 -4.01
N ASN A 96 -3.82 -16.78 -4.07
CA ASN A 96 -4.81 -15.92 -4.70
C ASN A 96 -5.91 -15.63 -3.68
N PHE A 97 -6.31 -14.37 -3.58
CA PHE A 97 -7.48 -13.98 -2.81
C PHE A 97 -8.18 -12.79 -3.46
N VAL A 98 -9.44 -12.62 -3.14
CA VAL A 98 -10.29 -11.58 -3.69
C VAL A 98 -10.90 -10.81 -2.53
N SER A 99 -10.81 -9.49 -2.59
CA SER A 99 -11.45 -8.60 -1.63
C SER A 99 -12.47 -7.71 -2.33
N PRO A 100 -13.58 -7.32 -1.66
CA PRO A 100 -14.54 -6.39 -2.24
C PRO A 100 -13.94 -4.99 -2.33
N ILE A 101 -14.40 -4.20 -3.31
CA ILE A 101 -14.13 -2.76 -3.36
C ILE A 101 -15.08 -2.09 -2.37
N THR A 102 -14.53 -1.60 -1.27
CA THR A 102 -15.32 -0.93 -0.22
C THR A 102 -15.46 0.57 -0.43
N THR A 103 -14.64 1.15 -1.32
CA THR A 103 -14.67 2.58 -1.63
C THR A 103 -15.07 2.80 -3.08
N LYS A 104 -16.00 3.73 -3.32
CA LYS A 104 -16.27 4.24 -4.67
C LYS A 104 -15.14 5.17 -5.12
N PRO A 105 -14.93 5.34 -6.45
CA PRO A 105 -14.16 6.47 -6.96
C PRO A 105 -14.61 7.75 -6.24
N TRP A 106 -13.67 8.61 -5.85
CA TRP A 106 -13.91 9.83 -5.07
C TRP A 106 -14.18 9.64 -3.56
N GLY A 107 -13.74 8.54 -2.97
CA GLY A 107 -13.81 8.36 -1.51
C GLY A 107 -15.22 8.15 -0.94
N LYS A 108 -16.23 7.93 -1.77
CA LYS A 108 -17.55 7.57 -1.28
C LYS A 108 -17.55 6.14 -0.75
N PHE A 109 -17.68 6.01 0.55
CA PHE A 109 -17.83 4.73 1.22
C PHE A 109 -19.09 4.00 0.72
N ILE A 110 -18.97 2.72 0.37
CA ILE A 110 -20.11 1.87 0.04
C ILE A 110 -20.58 1.21 1.34
N PRO A 111 -21.69 1.59 1.93
CA PRO A 111 -22.14 1.06 3.23
C PRO A 111 -22.86 -0.29 3.05
N LYS A 112 -22.22 -1.27 2.45
CA LYS A 112 -22.70 -2.65 2.45
C LYS A 112 -21.59 -3.61 2.82
N LEU A 113 -21.03 -3.41 4.00
CA LEU A 113 -20.58 -4.55 4.79
C LEU A 113 -21.85 -5.28 5.23
N ALA A 114 -21.94 -6.57 4.95
CA ALA A 114 -23.01 -7.41 5.45
C ALA A 114 -23.15 -7.18 6.98
N GLU A 115 -24.37 -7.13 7.49
CA GLU A 115 -24.64 -6.83 8.91
C GLU A 115 -23.93 -7.79 9.90
N GLY A 116 -23.31 -8.87 9.41
CA GLY A 116 -22.54 -9.82 10.21
C GLY A 116 -21.06 -9.44 10.46
N ASP A 117 -20.49 -8.51 9.71
CA ASP A 117 -19.04 -8.23 9.74
C ASP A 117 -18.66 -6.93 10.46
N LYS A 118 -19.51 -6.45 11.36
CA LYS A 118 -19.13 -5.31 12.21
C LYS A 118 -18.04 -5.77 13.19
N PRO A 119 -16.85 -5.15 13.15
CA PRO A 119 -15.80 -5.46 14.11
C PRO A 119 -16.34 -5.28 15.53
N ASN A 120 -15.93 -6.15 16.45
CA ASN A 120 -16.32 -6.05 17.85
C ASN A 120 -15.86 -4.70 18.43
N GLN A 121 -16.80 -3.78 18.52
CA GLN A 121 -16.55 -2.41 18.98
C GLN A 121 -15.96 -2.37 20.40
N GLY A 122 -16.27 -3.39 21.22
CA GLY A 122 -15.77 -3.50 22.59
C GLY A 122 -14.25 -3.69 22.68
N GLU A 123 -13.66 -4.46 21.75
CA GLU A 123 -12.18 -4.65 21.73
C GLU A 123 -11.45 -3.48 21.07
N ILE A 124 -11.99 -2.96 19.98
CA ILE A 124 -11.36 -1.84 19.24
C ILE A 124 -11.35 -0.57 20.09
N ASN A 125 -12.39 -0.35 20.90
CA ASN A 125 -12.50 0.81 21.79
C ASN A 125 -12.01 0.51 23.22
N SER A 126 -11.41 -0.63 23.47
CA SER A 126 -10.90 -0.96 24.80
C SER A 126 -9.68 -0.11 25.14
N GLN A 127 -9.60 0.36 26.38
CA GLN A 127 -8.43 1.11 26.85
C GLN A 127 -7.11 0.31 26.73
N ARG A 128 -7.19 -1.02 26.61
CA ARG A 128 -6.02 -1.88 26.41
C ARG A 128 -5.22 -1.54 25.15
N LEU A 129 -5.85 -0.98 24.12
CA LEU A 129 -5.17 -0.55 22.89
C LEU A 129 -4.44 0.79 23.06
N TYR A 130 -4.74 1.53 24.12
CA TYR A 130 -4.16 2.85 24.40
C TYR A 130 -3.30 2.86 25.66
N THR A 131 -3.17 1.72 26.35
CA THR A 131 -2.27 1.60 27.50
C THR A 131 -0.92 1.11 27.04
N GLU A 132 0.12 1.75 27.53
CA GLU A 132 1.47 1.28 27.31
C GLU A 132 1.66 -0.13 27.90
N PRO A 133 2.49 -0.99 27.27
CA PRO A 133 2.80 -2.31 27.82
C PRO A 133 3.35 -2.21 29.24
N GLU A 134 2.97 -3.16 30.09
CA GLU A 134 3.46 -3.23 31.46
C GLU A 134 5.01 -3.23 31.47
N GLY A 135 5.59 -2.36 32.26
CA GLY A 135 7.05 -2.22 32.41
C GLY A 135 7.66 -1.05 31.64
N LEU A 136 6.91 -0.34 30.80
CA LEU A 136 7.37 0.89 30.16
C LEU A 136 6.98 2.16 30.91
N ASN A 137 6.03 2.10 31.81
CA ASN A 137 5.56 3.27 32.52
C ASN A 137 6.24 3.44 33.88
N THR A 138 6.84 4.57 34.05
CA THR A 138 7.32 5.10 35.30
C THR A 138 6.22 5.95 35.94
N ASN A 139 5.24 5.33 36.62
CA ASN A 139 4.28 6.01 37.50
C ASN A 139 3.29 7.01 36.86
N GLY A 140 2.99 6.90 35.58
CA GLY A 140 1.97 7.71 34.92
C GLY A 140 2.37 9.13 34.56
N GLU A 141 3.59 9.54 34.87
CA GLU A 141 4.15 10.81 34.42
C GLU A 141 4.96 10.61 33.13
N LEU A 142 4.54 11.25 32.07
CA LEU A 142 5.35 11.33 30.85
C LEU A 142 6.65 12.08 31.19
N PRO A 143 7.83 11.56 30.81
CA PRO A 143 9.07 12.30 31.00
C PRO A 143 8.98 13.64 30.29
N SER A 144 9.24 14.72 31.05
CA SER A 144 9.28 16.06 30.46
C SER A 144 10.44 16.16 29.47
N VAL A 145 10.14 16.40 28.21
CA VAL A 145 11.15 16.68 27.20
C VAL A 145 11.57 18.12 27.35
N PRO A 146 12.86 18.42 27.61
CA PRO A 146 13.35 19.80 27.70
C PRO A 146 13.03 20.56 26.40
N LYS A 147 12.49 21.79 26.53
CA LYS A 147 12.11 22.62 25.37
C LYS A 147 13.27 22.88 24.40
N ASP A 148 14.50 22.74 24.88
CA ASP A 148 15.72 23.00 24.10
C ASP A 148 16.28 21.75 23.38
N SER A 149 15.65 20.59 23.55
CA SER A 149 16.08 19.35 22.90
C SER A 149 15.71 19.29 21.41
N PHE A 150 14.78 20.12 20.95
CA PHE A 150 14.48 20.27 19.53
C PHE A 150 15.41 21.31 18.90
N LYS A 151 16.61 20.92 18.53
CA LYS A 151 17.43 21.75 17.64
C LYS A 151 16.72 21.88 16.30
N LYS A 152 16.23 23.09 16.00
CA LYS A 152 15.73 23.42 14.66
C LYS A 152 16.81 23.06 13.64
N GLY A 153 16.53 22.15 12.73
CA GLY A 153 17.26 22.07 11.48
C GLY A 153 18.20 20.88 11.29
N VAL A 154 17.93 19.71 11.85
CA VAL A 154 18.56 18.48 11.36
C VAL A 154 17.46 17.57 10.80
N TYR A 155 17.13 17.81 9.55
CA TYR A 155 16.45 16.81 8.73
C TYR A 155 17.55 16.00 8.04
N TYR A 156 17.59 14.70 8.32
CA TYR A 156 18.43 13.76 7.59
C TYR A 156 17.77 13.45 6.24
#